data_b673054a4fd5512ecd7885cda2872a28
#
_entry.id   b673054a4fd5512ecd7885cda2872a28
#
_cell.length_a   1.000
_cell.length_b   1.000
_cell.length_c   1.000
_cell.angle_alpha   90.00
_cell.angle_beta   90.00
_cell.angle_gamma   90.00
#
_symmetry.space_group_name_H-M   'P 1'
#
loop_
_entity.id
_entity.type
_entity.pdbx_description
1 polymer ?
#
loop_
_entity_poly.entity_id
_entity_poly.type
_entity_poly.pdbx_seq_one_letter_code
_entity_poly.pdbx_strand_id
1 'polypeptide(L)'
;MKILVIPDIHGNYAAALQNIKDHKDEVDKVVVLGDYVDDFDEDLNGQPMIDGFSQLIEFKDKEPEKFELLFGNHCLSYLAQTRNGECVSGHHYEYADKYKKMFVDNIDKLNIIYKVDNILFSHAGVSQQWLQHVKYFINLKHEFDDVPQELMDRYTDLDYKSHNINEVYFDGMIFSLVNAETEEEKSRIAEYRKIQANLQDQINKTFEEMQSYKKDYYKYASYKFLNEVFHSPNKGDPYNAEVFEHCGWSNTGDSSGESCVWIRPDSLLQDNWPRGIKYQVVGHTECGNKNYVYKNKHLILTDTRDHNTYRILDTEKMDELEYTPYDIAPKSYSNTDIALLKLLGLL
;
A
#
# COMPACT_ATOMS: atom_id res chain seq x y z
N MET A 1 -2.03 26.57 11.19
CA MET A 1 -2.97 26.15 10.13
C MET A 1 -4.05 25.26 10.76
N LYS A 2 -5.32 25.51 10.41
CA LYS A 2 -6.44 24.65 10.85
C LYS A 2 -6.78 23.63 9.79
N ILE A 3 -6.98 22.38 10.19
CA ILE A 3 -7.27 21.27 9.28
C ILE A 3 -8.53 20.54 9.78
N LEU A 4 -9.56 20.48 8.94
CA LEU A 4 -10.71 19.61 9.16
C LEU A 4 -10.35 18.19 8.69
N VAL A 5 -10.43 17.23 9.57
CA VAL A 5 -10.21 15.81 9.28
C VAL A 5 -11.54 15.09 9.27
N ILE A 6 -11.85 14.43 8.17
CA ILE A 6 -12.98 13.52 8.01
C ILE A 6 -12.41 12.10 7.99
N PRO A 7 -12.83 11.22 8.92
CA PRO A 7 -12.38 9.83 8.95
C PRO A 7 -12.98 9.00 7.82
N ASP A 8 -13.00 7.70 8.01
CA ASP A 8 -13.58 6.72 7.13
C ASP A 8 -15.07 7.03 6.87
N ILE A 9 -15.48 7.01 5.60
CA ILE A 9 -16.84 7.41 5.21
C ILE A 9 -17.82 6.23 5.22
N HIS A 10 -17.42 5.08 4.67
CA HIS A 10 -18.23 3.86 4.60
C HIS A 10 -19.72 4.13 4.28
N GLY A 11 -19.97 4.89 3.20
CA GLY A 11 -21.34 5.24 2.80
C GLY A 11 -22.00 6.40 3.57
N ASN A 12 -21.47 6.81 4.72
CA ASN A 12 -22.06 7.89 5.52
C ASN A 12 -21.76 9.29 4.96
N TYR A 13 -22.02 9.46 3.67
CA TYR A 13 -21.80 10.73 2.98
C TYR A 13 -22.64 11.86 3.52
N ALA A 14 -23.85 11.57 4.03
CA ALA A 14 -24.72 12.61 4.59
C ALA A 14 -24.04 13.39 5.72
N ALA A 15 -23.43 12.68 6.66
CA ALA A 15 -22.71 13.29 7.76
C ALA A 15 -21.39 13.93 7.31
N ALA A 16 -20.60 13.24 6.48
CA ALA A 16 -19.32 13.74 5.98
C ALA A 16 -19.48 15.06 5.22
N LEU A 17 -20.42 15.10 4.27
CA LEU A 17 -20.71 16.29 3.48
C LEU A 17 -21.31 17.42 4.31
N GLN A 18 -22.12 17.11 5.33
CA GLN A 18 -22.65 18.11 6.26
C GLN A 18 -21.53 18.73 7.08
N ASN A 19 -20.64 17.92 7.67
CA ASN A 19 -19.49 18.39 8.42
C ASN A 19 -18.57 19.27 7.57
N ILE A 20 -18.33 18.89 6.31
CA ILE A 20 -17.57 19.70 5.36
C ILE A 20 -18.25 21.07 5.14
N LYS A 21 -19.57 21.08 4.86
CA LYS A 21 -20.32 22.33 4.62
C LYS A 21 -20.27 23.26 5.83
N ASP A 22 -20.38 22.71 7.03
CA ASP A 22 -20.46 23.50 8.26
C ASP A 22 -19.11 24.11 8.65
N HIS A 23 -18.00 23.44 8.32
CA HIS A 23 -16.69 23.79 8.86
C HIS A 23 -15.65 24.21 7.81
N LYS A 24 -15.85 23.94 6.50
CA LYS A 24 -14.82 24.21 5.49
C LYS A 24 -14.37 25.66 5.42
N ASP A 25 -15.23 26.61 5.75
CA ASP A 25 -14.92 28.03 5.66
C ASP A 25 -14.14 28.57 6.88
N GLU A 26 -14.04 27.80 7.96
CA GLU A 26 -13.28 28.14 9.17
C GLU A 26 -11.92 27.44 9.25
N VAL A 27 -11.57 26.61 8.25
CA VAL A 27 -10.33 25.86 8.18
C VAL A 27 -9.54 26.16 6.90
N ASP A 28 -8.23 25.95 6.98
CA ASP A 28 -7.32 26.14 5.83
C ASP A 28 -7.33 24.93 4.88
N LYS A 29 -7.51 23.72 5.44
CA LYS A 29 -7.51 22.45 4.71
C LYS A 29 -8.62 21.53 5.19
N VAL A 30 -9.08 20.66 4.29
CA VAL A 30 -9.96 19.51 4.58
C VAL A 30 -9.21 18.25 4.13
N VAL A 31 -9.01 17.31 5.03
CA VAL A 31 -8.38 16.02 4.75
C VAL A 31 -9.39 14.91 4.98
N VAL A 32 -9.68 14.11 3.97
CA VAL A 32 -10.55 12.93 4.07
C VAL A 32 -9.68 11.69 4.02
N LEU A 33 -9.79 10.81 5.03
CA LEU A 33 -8.83 9.73 5.25
C LEU A 33 -9.13 8.46 4.45
N GLY A 34 -10.22 8.42 3.69
CA GLY A 34 -10.50 7.31 2.77
C GLY A 34 -11.76 6.53 3.09
N ASP A 35 -11.77 5.27 2.66
CA ASP A 35 -12.87 4.32 2.75
C ASP A 35 -14.22 4.91 2.34
N TYR A 36 -14.27 5.23 1.05
CA TYR A 36 -15.42 5.87 0.41
C TYR A 36 -16.56 4.89 0.11
N VAL A 37 -16.32 3.60 0.17
CA VAL A 37 -17.23 2.52 -0.22
C VAL A 37 -17.27 1.45 0.86
N ASP A 38 -18.16 0.49 0.68
CA ASP A 38 -18.39 -0.68 1.51
C ASP A 38 -18.99 -0.33 2.90
N ASP A 39 -20.30 -0.41 2.97
CA ASP A 39 -21.05 -0.37 4.22
C ASP A 39 -21.76 -1.71 4.44
N PHE A 40 -21.99 -2.08 5.70
CA PHE A 40 -22.78 -3.26 6.06
C PHE A 40 -24.29 -3.06 5.85
N ASP A 41 -24.74 -1.80 5.71
CA ASP A 41 -26.09 -1.48 5.28
C ASP A 41 -26.20 -1.51 3.76
N GLU A 42 -26.88 -2.52 3.26
CA GLU A 42 -27.04 -2.76 1.80
C GLU A 42 -27.67 -1.55 1.08
N ASP A 43 -28.55 -0.80 1.73
CA ASP A 43 -29.23 0.35 1.14
C ASP A 43 -28.30 1.55 0.89
N LEU A 44 -27.14 1.58 1.56
CA LEU A 44 -26.12 2.62 1.36
C LEU A 44 -25.19 2.32 0.19
N ASN A 45 -25.06 1.06 -0.23
CA ASN A 45 -24.14 0.64 -1.28
C ASN A 45 -24.64 0.96 -2.69
N GLY A 46 -23.75 0.90 -3.65
CA GLY A 46 -24.05 1.14 -5.06
C GLY A 46 -24.22 2.63 -5.41
N GLN A 47 -25.38 3.00 -5.95
CA GLN A 47 -25.61 4.36 -6.45
C GLN A 47 -25.51 5.45 -5.37
N PRO A 48 -26.02 5.27 -4.13
CA PRO A 48 -25.85 6.27 -3.07
C PRO A 48 -24.39 6.63 -2.79
N MET A 49 -23.48 5.63 -2.77
CA MET A 49 -22.05 5.86 -2.58
C MET A 49 -21.43 6.62 -3.76
N ILE A 50 -21.79 6.26 -4.99
CA ILE A 50 -21.30 6.92 -6.19
C ILE A 50 -21.75 8.40 -6.21
N ASP A 51 -22.99 8.67 -5.86
CA ASP A 51 -23.53 10.03 -5.79
C ASP A 51 -22.87 10.85 -4.68
N GLY A 52 -22.65 10.23 -3.53
CA GLY A 52 -21.95 10.85 -2.39
C GLY A 52 -20.50 11.17 -2.72
N PHE A 53 -19.78 10.22 -3.31
CA PHE A 53 -18.41 10.44 -3.77
C PHE A 53 -18.34 11.55 -4.84
N SER A 54 -19.26 11.57 -5.77
CA SER A 54 -19.31 12.63 -6.80
C SER A 54 -19.45 14.02 -6.18
N GLN A 55 -20.28 14.19 -5.14
CA GLN A 55 -20.39 15.46 -4.41
C GLN A 55 -19.08 15.83 -3.68
N LEU A 56 -18.35 14.86 -3.14
CA LEU A 56 -17.03 15.09 -2.55
C LEU A 56 -16.01 15.54 -3.59
N ILE A 57 -16.01 14.92 -4.76
CA ILE A 57 -15.19 15.33 -5.91
C ILE A 57 -15.51 16.74 -6.37
N GLU A 58 -16.79 17.15 -6.36
CA GLU A 58 -17.16 18.54 -6.67
C GLU A 58 -16.53 19.56 -5.71
N PHE A 59 -16.40 19.25 -4.43
CA PHE A 59 -15.65 20.11 -3.50
C PHE A 59 -14.18 20.22 -3.88
N LYS A 60 -13.52 19.07 -4.18
CA LYS A 60 -12.13 19.03 -4.63
C LYS A 60 -11.93 19.82 -5.93
N ASP A 61 -12.83 19.71 -6.89
CA ASP A 61 -12.75 20.44 -8.17
C ASP A 61 -12.93 21.95 -8.01
N LYS A 62 -13.79 22.38 -7.09
CA LYS A 62 -14.02 23.81 -6.81
C LYS A 62 -12.88 24.45 -6.01
N GLU A 63 -12.29 23.72 -5.10
CA GLU A 63 -11.26 24.22 -4.18
C GLU A 63 -10.07 23.21 -4.11
N PRO A 64 -9.35 22.95 -5.24
CA PRO A 64 -8.37 21.84 -5.33
C PRO A 64 -7.25 21.94 -4.30
N GLU A 65 -6.81 23.14 -3.93
CA GLU A 65 -5.77 23.34 -2.94
C GLU A 65 -6.27 23.15 -1.50
N LYS A 66 -7.56 23.20 -1.28
CA LYS A 66 -8.16 23.09 0.06
C LYS A 66 -8.43 21.64 0.47
N PHE A 67 -8.79 20.79 -0.47
CA PHE A 67 -9.18 19.42 -0.21
C PHE A 67 -8.05 18.45 -0.51
N GLU A 68 -7.78 17.54 0.43
CA GLU A 68 -6.92 16.37 0.26
C GLU A 68 -7.75 15.12 0.50
N LEU A 69 -7.87 14.28 -0.52
CA LEU A 69 -8.64 13.06 -0.48
C LEU A 69 -7.67 11.87 -0.51
N LEU A 70 -7.72 11.02 0.50
CA LEU A 70 -6.82 9.89 0.61
C LEU A 70 -7.51 8.58 0.27
N PHE A 71 -6.77 7.60 -0.24
CA PHE A 71 -7.26 6.25 -0.41
C PHE A 71 -7.22 5.48 0.91
N GLY A 72 -8.26 4.67 1.15
CA GLY A 72 -8.27 3.64 2.17
C GLY A 72 -8.20 2.22 1.57
N ASN A 73 -8.14 1.21 2.41
CA ASN A 73 -8.01 -0.18 1.97
C ASN A 73 -9.26 -0.67 1.21
N HIS A 74 -10.46 -0.26 1.61
CA HIS A 74 -11.69 -0.58 0.88
C HIS A 74 -11.68 0.01 -0.54
N CYS A 75 -11.13 1.20 -0.73
CA CYS A 75 -11.03 1.81 -2.04
C CYS A 75 -10.00 1.09 -2.93
N LEU A 76 -8.83 0.76 -2.38
CA LEU A 76 -7.75 0.12 -3.12
C LEU A 76 -8.10 -1.31 -3.54
N SER A 77 -8.94 -2.01 -2.78
CA SER A 77 -9.41 -3.36 -3.11
C SER A 77 -10.10 -3.44 -4.49
N TYR A 78 -10.75 -2.35 -4.91
CA TYR A 78 -11.39 -2.25 -6.23
C TYR A 78 -10.42 -1.86 -7.35
N LEU A 79 -9.29 -1.25 -7.02
CA LEU A 79 -8.27 -0.84 -7.98
C LEU A 79 -7.23 -1.92 -8.25
N ALA A 80 -6.79 -2.60 -7.20
CA ALA A 80 -5.82 -3.65 -7.32
C ALA A 80 -6.43 -4.85 -8.06
N GLN A 81 -5.64 -5.46 -8.94
CA GLN A 81 -6.01 -6.72 -9.56
C GLN A 81 -5.77 -7.90 -8.62
N THR A 82 -5.76 -7.65 -7.32
CA THR A 82 -5.49 -8.69 -6.35
C THR A 82 -6.56 -9.77 -6.43
N ARG A 83 -6.06 -10.96 -6.31
CA ARG A 83 -6.85 -12.17 -6.27
C ARG A 83 -7.92 -12.02 -5.18
N ASN A 84 -9.13 -11.66 -5.60
CA ASN A 84 -10.37 -12.00 -4.90
C ASN A 84 -11.01 -11.03 -3.92
N GLY A 85 -10.63 -9.79 -3.71
CA GLY A 85 -11.35 -8.95 -2.71
C GLY A 85 -11.45 -9.58 -1.29
N GLU A 86 -10.71 -10.65 -1.06
CA GLU A 86 -10.81 -11.53 0.11
C GLU A 86 -10.27 -10.86 1.39
N CYS A 87 -9.53 -9.75 1.23
CA CYS A 87 -8.92 -9.07 2.36
C CYS A 87 -9.82 -8.01 3.02
N VAL A 88 -10.90 -7.61 2.37
CA VAL A 88 -11.72 -6.49 2.83
C VAL A 88 -13.11 -6.99 3.24
N SER A 89 -13.50 -6.75 4.49
CA SER A 89 -14.85 -7.08 4.97
C SER A 89 -15.88 -6.18 4.28
N GLY A 90 -17.03 -6.73 3.90
CA GLY A 90 -18.10 -5.95 3.26
C GLY A 90 -17.86 -5.60 1.79
N HIS A 91 -16.94 -6.28 1.10
CA HIS A 91 -16.68 -6.04 -0.32
C HIS A 91 -17.90 -6.42 -1.18
N HIS A 92 -18.37 -5.49 -2.01
CA HIS A 92 -19.56 -5.65 -2.85
C HIS A 92 -19.18 -5.96 -4.31
N TYR A 93 -19.10 -7.25 -4.64
CA TYR A 93 -18.72 -7.72 -5.99
C TYR A 93 -19.66 -7.22 -7.09
N GLU A 94 -20.94 -7.05 -6.80
CA GLU A 94 -21.95 -6.57 -7.73
C GLU A 94 -21.77 -5.10 -8.15
N TYR A 95 -21.03 -4.32 -7.35
CA TYR A 95 -20.69 -2.93 -7.66
C TYR A 95 -19.23 -2.73 -8.07
N ALA A 96 -18.42 -3.78 -8.09
CA ALA A 96 -16.97 -3.71 -8.27
C ALA A 96 -16.56 -2.91 -9.51
N ASP A 97 -17.16 -3.18 -10.68
CA ASP A 97 -16.85 -2.44 -11.91
C ASP A 97 -17.23 -0.95 -11.83
N LYS A 98 -18.33 -0.63 -11.14
CA LYS A 98 -18.76 0.75 -10.97
C LYS A 98 -17.85 1.51 -10.02
N TYR A 99 -17.48 0.92 -8.89
CA TYR A 99 -16.55 1.52 -7.94
C TYR A 99 -15.15 1.67 -8.54
N LYS A 100 -14.65 0.63 -9.24
CA LYS A 100 -13.40 0.73 -9.99
C LYS A 100 -13.42 1.90 -10.96
N LYS A 101 -14.47 2.00 -11.77
CA LYS A 101 -14.61 3.11 -12.73
C LYS A 101 -14.65 4.47 -12.03
N MET A 102 -15.40 4.59 -10.93
CA MET A 102 -15.49 5.82 -10.14
C MET A 102 -14.12 6.27 -9.63
N PHE A 103 -13.30 5.35 -9.12
CA PHE A 103 -11.94 5.67 -8.65
C PHE A 103 -10.99 5.98 -9.81
N VAL A 104 -11.02 5.19 -10.90
CA VAL A 104 -10.16 5.41 -12.07
C VAL A 104 -10.42 6.76 -12.72
N ASP A 105 -11.70 7.16 -12.86
CA ASP A 105 -12.09 8.44 -13.46
C ASP A 105 -11.61 9.66 -12.62
N ASN A 106 -11.26 9.46 -11.36
CA ASN A 106 -10.85 10.52 -10.43
C ASN A 106 -9.50 10.26 -9.77
N ILE A 107 -8.70 9.33 -10.31
CA ILE A 107 -7.46 8.86 -9.70
C ILE A 107 -6.44 9.99 -9.41
N ASP A 108 -6.38 10.98 -10.26
CA ASP A 108 -5.51 12.15 -10.17
C ASP A 108 -5.88 13.12 -9.05
N LYS A 109 -7.08 12.98 -8.47
CA LYS A 109 -7.58 13.80 -7.36
C LYS A 109 -7.35 13.18 -5.99
N LEU A 110 -6.94 11.91 -5.96
CA LEU A 110 -6.80 11.10 -4.76
C LEU A 110 -5.32 10.80 -4.50
N ASN A 111 -4.93 10.85 -3.25
CA ASN A 111 -3.57 10.58 -2.79
C ASN A 111 -3.53 9.39 -1.82
N ILE A 112 -2.36 8.84 -1.58
CA ILE A 112 -2.13 7.82 -0.54
C ILE A 112 -1.80 8.48 0.80
N ILE A 113 -1.10 9.60 0.75
CA ILE A 113 -0.55 10.30 1.90
C ILE A 113 -0.64 11.80 1.69
N TYR A 114 -0.95 12.53 2.75
CA TYR A 114 -0.78 13.98 2.83
C TYR A 114 0.14 14.35 3.99
N LYS A 115 1.03 15.30 3.78
CA LYS A 115 1.96 15.75 4.81
C LYS A 115 1.99 17.27 4.89
N VAL A 116 1.88 17.78 6.09
CA VAL A 116 2.14 19.18 6.43
C VAL A 116 3.08 19.24 7.62
N ASP A 117 4.15 20.00 7.49
CA ASP A 117 5.23 20.12 8.50
C ASP A 117 5.71 18.75 9.01
N ASN A 118 5.51 18.44 10.27
CA ASN A 118 5.85 17.17 10.90
C ASN A 118 4.62 16.27 11.17
N ILE A 119 3.48 16.60 10.56
CA ILE A 119 2.22 15.85 10.68
C ILE A 119 1.99 15.06 9.39
N LEU A 120 1.74 13.78 9.51
CA LEU A 120 1.43 12.88 8.41
C LEU A 120 -0.02 12.38 8.51
N PHE A 121 -0.74 12.49 7.42
CA PHE A 121 -2.08 11.96 7.24
C PHE A 121 -2.01 10.78 6.28
N SER A 122 -2.57 9.66 6.67
CA SER A 122 -2.75 8.47 5.84
C SER A 122 -3.95 7.68 6.38
N HIS A 123 -4.45 6.75 5.62
CA HIS A 123 -5.60 5.98 6.08
C HIS A 123 -5.31 5.22 7.37
N ALA A 124 -4.24 4.41 7.44
CA ALA A 124 -3.94 3.57 8.61
C ALA A 124 -2.64 3.94 9.35
N GLY A 125 -1.70 4.61 8.70
CA GLY A 125 -0.41 4.98 9.29
C GLY A 125 0.78 4.51 8.46
N VAL A 126 1.95 5.10 8.70
CA VAL A 126 3.19 4.78 7.99
C VAL A 126 4.26 4.35 8.97
N SER A 127 4.65 3.09 8.90
CA SER A 127 5.80 2.56 9.62
C SER A 127 7.10 2.77 8.83
N GLN A 128 8.23 2.82 9.51
CA GLN A 128 9.54 2.87 8.85
C GLN A 128 9.83 1.57 8.10
N GLN A 129 9.39 0.44 8.64
CA GLN A 129 9.59 -0.87 8.03
C GLN A 129 8.84 -0.99 6.71
N TRP A 130 7.54 -0.63 6.67
CA TRP A 130 6.79 -0.63 5.42
C TRP A 130 7.40 0.32 4.38
N LEU A 131 7.79 1.53 4.80
CA LEU A 131 8.44 2.50 3.91
C LEU A 131 9.73 1.93 3.28
N GLN A 132 10.50 1.13 4.03
CA GLN A 132 11.68 0.43 3.49
C GLN A 132 11.29 -0.65 2.49
N HIS A 133 10.23 -1.41 2.75
CA HIS A 133 9.71 -2.41 1.82
C HIS A 133 9.23 -1.79 0.51
N VAL A 134 8.47 -0.69 0.56
CA VAL A 134 8.04 0.04 -0.64
C VAL A 134 9.24 0.50 -1.45
N LYS A 135 10.25 1.09 -0.81
CA LYS A 135 11.49 1.51 -1.49
C LYS A 135 12.21 0.34 -2.15
N TYR A 136 12.33 -0.77 -1.44
CA TYR A 136 12.95 -1.98 -1.98
C TYR A 136 12.17 -2.52 -3.19
N PHE A 137 10.84 -2.59 -3.09
CA PHE A 137 9.96 -3.08 -4.15
C PHE A 137 10.05 -2.21 -5.41
N ILE A 138 10.04 -0.89 -5.23
CA ILE A 138 10.17 0.06 -6.33
C ILE A 138 11.54 -0.04 -7.00
N ASN A 139 12.59 -0.18 -6.20
CA ASN A 139 13.92 -0.39 -6.77
C ASN A 139 14.01 -1.68 -7.57
N LEU A 140 13.47 -2.80 -7.07
CA LEU A 140 13.44 -4.05 -7.83
C LEU A 140 12.65 -3.93 -9.14
N LYS A 141 11.50 -3.25 -9.09
CA LYS A 141 10.60 -3.10 -10.24
C LYS A 141 11.18 -2.22 -11.34
N HIS A 142 11.89 -1.17 -10.93
CA HIS A 142 12.46 -0.17 -11.85
C HIS A 142 13.98 -0.30 -12.01
N GLU A 143 14.58 -1.35 -11.44
CA GLU A 143 16.03 -1.55 -11.43
C GLU A 143 16.64 -1.49 -12.83
N PHE A 144 15.88 -1.91 -13.84
CA PHE A 144 16.33 -2.05 -15.22
C PHE A 144 15.61 -1.13 -16.21
N ASP A 145 14.76 -0.20 -15.76
CA ASP A 145 13.96 0.65 -16.67
C ASP A 145 14.83 1.55 -17.58
N ASP A 146 15.99 1.97 -17.10
CA ASP A 146 16.93 2.79 -17.87
C ASP A 146 17.99 1.96 -18.63
N VAL A 147 17.93 0.63 -18.52
CA VAL A 147 18.85 -0.25 -19.23
C VAL A 147 18.47 -0.29 -20.73
N PRO A 148 19.42 -0.07 -21.65
CA PRO A 148 19.14 -0.19 -23.08
C PRO A 148 18.56 -1.55 -23.44
N GLN A 149 17.53 -1.56 -24.29
CA GLN A 149 16.83 -2.79 -24.69
C GLN A 149 17.79 -3.85 -25.27
N GLU A 150 18.78 -3.42 -26.04
CA GLU A 150 19.82 -4.30 -26.60
C GLU A 150 20.59 -5.06 -25.50
N LEU A 151 20.85 -4.40 -24.37
CA LEU A 151 21.53 -5.01 -23.23
C LEU A 151 20.62 -6.00 -22.49
N MET A 152 19.33 -5.67 -22.36
CA MET A 152 18.30 -6.56 -21.81
C MET A 152 18.14 -7.81 -22.69
N ASP A 153 18.08 -7.64 -24.02
CA ASP A 153 17.95 -8.75 -24.96
C ASP A 153 19.18 -9.67 -24.87
N ARG A 154 20.38 -9.09 -24.78
CA ARG A 154 21.61 -9.84 -24.58
C ARG A 154 21.62 -10.64 -23.29
N TYR A 155 21.19 -10.03 -22.18
CA TYR A 155 21.08 -10.73 -20.89
C TYR A 155 20.09 -11.89 -20.96
N THR A 156 18.90 -11.65 -21.51
CA THR A 156 17.86 -12.67 -21.67
C THR A 156 18.30 -13.85 -22.54
N ASP A 157 19.01 -13.58 -23.64
CA ASP A 157 19.57 -14.63 -24.52
C ASP A 157 20.62 -15.49 -23.79
N LEU A 158 21.52 -14.84 -23.06
CA LEU A 158 22.55 -15.55 -22.28
C LEU A 158 21.92 -16.37 -21.14
N ASP A 159 20.94 -15.83 -20.43
CA ASP A 159 20.22 -16.53 -19.37
C ASP A 159 19.46 -17.75 -19.92
N TYR A 160 18.74 -17.58 -21.02
CA TYR A 160 18.10 -18.69 -21.74
C TYR A 160 19.09 -19.77 -22.12
N LYS A 161 20.24 -19.41 -22.73
CA LYS A 161 21.29 -20.35 -23.08
C LYS A 161 21.88 -21.08 -21.89
N SER A 162 22.04 -20.38 -20.76
CA SER A 162 22.54 -20.96 -19.50
C SER A 162 21.59 -22.00 -18.92
N HIS A 163 20.28 -21.73 -18.97
CA HIS A 163 19.28 -22.69 -18.48
C HIS A 163 19.08 -23.88 -19.43
N ASN A 164 19.21 -23.65 -20.73
CA ASN A 164 18.95 -24.68 -21.76
C ASN A 164 20.24 -25.14 -22.46
N ILE A 165 21.38 -25.09 -21.77
CA ILE A 165 22.69 -25.38 -22.33
C ILE A 165 22.77 -26.76 -23.02
N ASN A 166 22.05 -27.77 -22.47
CA ASN A 166 22.00 -29.11 -23.06
C ASN A 166 21.31 -29.10 -24.42
N GLU A 167 20.18 -28.40 -24.54
CA GLU A 167 19.43 -28.28 -25.78
C GLU A 167 20.17 -27.44 -26.81
N VAL A 168 20.78 -26.33 -26.36
CA VAL A 168 21.47 -25.37 -27.25
C VAL A 168 22.79 -25.91 -27.77
N TYR A 169 23.57 -26.64 -26.95
CA TYR A 169 24.93 -27.05 -27.31
C TYR A 169 25.13 -28.57 -27.48
N PHE A 170 24.20 -29.40 -26.94
CA PHE A 170 24.35 -30.84 -26.92
C PHE A 170 23.14 -31.61 -27.45
N ASP A 171 22.26 -30.94 -28.19
CA ASP A 171 21.11 -31.55 -28.88
C ASP A 171 20.23 -32.40 -27.96
N GLY A 172 19.97 -31.92 -26.77
CA GLY A 172 19.10 -32.57 -25.79
C GLY A 172 19.73 -33.75 -25.01
N MET A 173 21.02 -34.01 -25.18
CA MET A 173 21.69 -35.06 -24.43
C MET A 173 21.85 -34.72 -22.96
N ILE A 174 21.17 -35.42 -22.10
CA ILE A 174 21.34 -35.33 -20.63
C ILE A 174 22.64 -36.08 -20.27
N PHE A 175 23.70 -35.34 -19.96
CA PHE A 175 24.90 -35.92 -19.39
C PHE A 175 24.71 -36.25 -17.92
N SER A 176 24.90 -37.51 -17.55
CA SER A 176 25.09 -37.88 -16.15
C SER A 176 26.45 -37.30 -15.70
N LEU A 177 26.44 -36.15 -15.03
CA LEU A 177 27.63 -35.47 -14.54
C LEU A 177 28.37 -36.25 -13.44
N VAL A 178 27.83 -37.40 -13.01
CA VAL A 178 28.30 -38.08 -11.77
C VAL A 178 29.15 -39.30 -12.03
N ASN A 179 29.03 -39.97 -13.20
CA ASN A 179 29.74 -41.25 -13.45
C ASN A 179 30.25 -41.35 -14.88
N ALA A 180 31.18 -40.44 -15.26
CA ALA A 180 31.89 -40.61 -16.55
C ALA A 180 32.89 -41.75 -16.46
N GLU A 181 32.67 -42.85 -17.19
CA GLU A 181 33.56 -44.01 -17.22
C GLU A 181 34.57 -43.94 -18.35
N THR A 182 34.23 -43.35 -19.50
CA THR A 182 35.11 -43.29 -20.65
C THR A 182 35.81 -41.93 -20.79
N GLU A 183 36.97 -41.92 -21.45
CA GLU A 183 37.74 -40.69 -21.73
C GLU A 183 36.93 -39.72 -22.64
N GLU A 184 36.08 -40.25 -23.50
CA GLU A 184 35.18 -39.45 -24.36
C GLU A 184 34.14 -38.72 -23.53
N GLU A 185 33.50 -39.39 -22.56
CA GLU A 185 32.54 -38.79 -21.62
C GLU A 185 33.19 -37.71 -20.75
N LYS A 186 34.40 -37.99 -20.23
CA LYS A 186 35.18 -37.01 -19.46
C LYS A 186 35.49 -35.76 -20.29
N SER A 187 35.86 -35.94 -21.55
CA SER A 187 36.16 -34.83 -22.47
C SER A 187 34.90 -33.98 -22.72
N ARG A 188 33.75 -34.62 -22.99
CA ARG A 188 32.47 -33.91 -23.17
C ARG A 188 32.02 -33.15 -21.91
N ILE A 189 32.19 -33.73 -20.72
CA ILE A 189 31.90 -33.05 -19.48
C ILE A 189 32.83 -31.84 -19.28
N ALA A 190 34.11 -31.98 -19.63
CA ALA A 190 35.04 -30.86 -19.53
C ALA A 190 34.68 -29.72 -20.49
N GLU A 191 34.23 -30.04 -21.71
CA GLU A 191 33.73 -29.07 -22.68
C GLU A 191 32.45 -28.39 -22.17
N TYR A 192 31.47 -29.14 -21.67
CA TYR A 192 30.25 -28.60 -21.02
C TYR A 192 30.57 -27.60 -19.92
N ARG A 193 31.44 -27.98 -18.98
CA ARG A 193 31.86 -27.10 -17.88
C ARG A 193 32.53 -25.83 -18.38
N LYS A 194 33.32 -25.93 -19.42
CA LYS A 194 33.97 -24.75 -20.04
C LYS A 194 32.96 -23.81 -20.67
N ILE A 195 31.96 -24.34 -21.39
CA ILE A 195 30.89 -23.55 -22.00
C ILE A 195 30.03 -22.91 -20.91
N GLN A 196 29.64 -23.67 -19.87
CA GLN A 196 28.89 -23.18 -18.73
C GLN A 196 29.62 -22.04 -18.01
N ALA A 197 30.90 -22.22 -17.73
CA ALA A 197 31.71 -21.18 -17.08
C ALA A 197 31.83 -19.91 -17.94
N ASN A 198 31.96 -20.06 -19.25
CA ASN A 198 32.00 -18.93 -20.19
C ASN A 198 30.64 -18.20 -20.25
N LEU A 199 29.53 -18.92 -20.29
CA LEU A 199 28.19 -18.31 -20.23
C LEU A 199 27.99 -17.55 -18.94
N GLN A 200 28.37 -18.15 -17.80
CA GLN A 200 28.26 -17.49 -16.50
C GLN A 200 29.10 -16.21 -16.40
N ASP A 201 30.31 -16.23 -16.97
CA ASP A 201 31.18 -15.04 -17.05
C ASP A 201 30.52 -13.93 -17.91
N GLN A 202 29.92 -14.31 -19.04
CA GLN A 202 29.22 -13.36 -19.92
C GLN A 202 27.97 -12.80 -19.26
N ILE A 203 27.19 -13.63 -18.54
CA ILE A 203 26.01 -13.21 -17.74
C ILE A 203 26.46 -12.19 -16.69
N ASN A 204 27.49 -12.52 -15.92
CA ASN A 204 27.99 -11.64 -14.86
C ASN A 204 28.46 -10.30 -15.42
N LYS A 205 29.22 -10.29 -16.51
CA LYS A 205 29.67 -9.05 -17.18
C LYS A 205 28.51 -8.23 -17.72
N THR A 206 27.54 -8.89 -18.34
CA THR A 206 26.34 -8.20 -18.84
C THR A 206 25.53 -7.60 -17.70
N PHE A 207 25.39 -8.34 -16.60
CA PHE A 207 24.72 -7.85 -15.40
C PHE A 207 25.46 -6.67 -14.75
N GLU A 208 26.79 -6.73 -14.63
CA GLU A 208 27.59 -5.60 -14.15
C GLU A 208 27.42 -4.35 -15.04
N GLU A 209 27.37 -4.53 -16.35
CA GLU A 209 27.08 -3.44 -17.28
C GLU A 209 25.68 -2.87 -17.07
N MET A 210 24.67 -3.72 -16.87
CA MET A 210 23.29 -3.29 -16.54
C MET A 210 23.24 -2.50 -15.24
N GLN A 211 24.02 -2.90 -14.22
CA GLN A 211 24.09 -2.18 -12.93
C GLN A 211 24.60 -0.75 -13.09
N SER A 212 25.38 -0.43 -14.13
CA SER A 212 25.85 0.94 -14.37
C SER A 212 24.73 1.91 -14.74
N TYR A 213 23.58 1.39 -15.21
CA TYR A 213 22.38 2.17 -15.54
C TYR A 213 21.42 2.30 -14.35
N LYS A 214 21.70 1.59 -13.23
CA LYS A 214 20.84 1.59 -12.06
C LYS A 214 20.73 2.98 -11.45
N LYS A 215 19.53 3.51 -11.38
CA LYS A 215 19.24 4.72 -10.64
C LYS A 215 19.06 4.41 -9.15
N ASP A 216 19.66 5.23 -8.30
CA ASP A 216 19.46 5.19 -6.86
C ASP A 216 18.14 5.89 -6.51
N TYR A 217 17.02 5.17 -6.59
CA TYR A 217 15.70 5.66 -6.21
C TYR A 217 15.57 5.96 -4.71
N TYR A 218 16.52 5.49 -3.88
CA TYR A 218 16.55 5.82 -2.44
C TYR A 218 16.67 7.31 -2.14
N LYS A 219 17.21 8.11 -3.06
CA LYS A 219 17.34 9.57 -2.90
C LYS A 219 15.99 10.31 -2.88
N TYR A 220 14.95 9.71 -3.39
CA TYR A 220 13.64 10.34 -3.59
C TYR A 220 12.62 10.01 -2.49
N ALA A 221 13.04 9.50 -1.34
CA ALA A 221 12.17 9.07 -0.25
C ALA A 221 11.53 10.22 0.53
N SER A 222 10.87 11.12 -0.17
CA SER A 222 9.92 12.05 0.43
C SER A 222 8.50 11.45 0.37
N TYR A 223 7.58 11.92 1.22
CA TYR A 223 6.17 11.49 1.19
C TYR A 223 5.48 11.85 -0.13
N LYS A 224 5.95 12.92 -0.80
CA LYS A 224 5.55 13.25 -2.16
C LYS A 224 5.87 12.13 -3.14
N PHE A 225 7.00 11.46 -2.96
CA PHE A 225 7.39 10.29 -3.74
C PHE A 225 6.39 9.13 -3.64
N LEU A 226 5.79 8.87 -2.48
CA LEU A 226 4.78 7.81 -2.36
C LEU A 226 3.54 8.09 -3.22
N ASN A 227 3.08 9.33 -3.27
CA ASN A 227 2.01 9.71 -4.18
C ASN A 227 2.45 9.63 -5.65
N GLU A 228 3.68 10.06 -5.97
CA GLU A 228 4.25 9.94 -7.32
C GLU A 228 4.36 8.48 -7.77
N VAL A 229 4.76 7.57 -6.87
CA VAL A 229 4.79 6.13 -7.13
C VAL A 229 3.39 5.58 -7.35
N PHE A 230 2.44 5.96 -6.52
CA PHE A 230 1.06 5.53 -6.67
C PHE A 230 0.49 5.92 -8.04
N HIS A 231 0.71 7.16 -8.46
CA HIS A 231 0.24 7.70 -9.73
C HIS A 231 1.10 7.32 -10.94
N SER A 232 2.28 6.69 -10.74
CA SER A 232 3.11 6.29 -11.87
C SER A 232 2.51 5.08 -12.60
N PRO A 233 2.37 5.15 -13.93
CA PRO A 233 1.87 4.01 -14.69
C PRO A 233 2.87 2.85 -14.60
N ASN A 234 2.33 1.67 -14.36
CA ASN A 234 3.07 0.43 -14.45
C ASN A 234 2.82 -0.25 -15.80
N LYS A 235 3.72 -1.12 -16.27
CA LYS A 235 3.50 -1.91 -17.50
C LYS A 235 2.19 -2.71 -17.38
N GLY A 236 1.11 -2.18 -17.97
CA GLY A 236 -0.22 -2.78 -17.96
C GLY A 236 -1.21 -2.22 -16.93
N ASP A 237 -0.74 -1.50 -15.90
CA ASP A 237 -1.61 -0.84 -14.91
C ASP A 237 -1.38 0.67 -14.91
N PRO A 238 -2.44 1.48 -14.92
CA PRO A 238 -2.32 2.93 -14.88
C PRO A 238 -1.84 3.48 -13.53
N TYR A 239 -1.71 2.64 -12.50
CA TYR A 239 -1.32 2.99 -11.13
C TYR A 239 -0.72 1.77 -10.40
N ASN A 240 0.06 2.00 -9.35
CA ASN A 240 0.69 0.96 -8.54
C ASN A 240 -0.14 0.57 -7.31
N ALA A 241 -1.45 0.32 -7.45
CA ALA A 241 -2.33 0.00 -6.33
C ALA A 241 -1.86 -1.22 -5.51
N GLU A 242 -1.34 -2.25 -6.18
CA GLU A 242 -0.87 -3.48 -5.53
C GLU A 242 0.18 -3.25 -4.44
N VAL A 243 1.10 -2.28 -4.64
CA VAL A 243 2.15 -1.97 -3.66
C VAL A 243 1.56 -1.42 -2.37
N PHE A 244 0.43 -0.73 -2.46
CA PHE A 244 -0.22 -0.06 -1.35
C PHE A 244 -1.34 -0.89 -0.73
N GLU A 245 -1.94 -1.79 -1.50
CA GLU A 245 -2.99 -2.69 -1.00
C GLU A 245 -2.42 -3.86 -0.19
N HIS A 246 -1.13 -4.17 -0.34
CA HIS A 246 -0.56 -5.34 0.32
C HIS A 246 -0.68 -5.25 1.84
N CYS A 247 -1.44 -6.18 2.40
CA CYS A 247 -1.73 -6.28 3.82
C CYS A 247 -0.75 -7.20 4.59
N GLY A 248 0.43 -7.44 4.02
CA GLY A 248 1.49 -8.24 4.61
C GLY A 248 1.13 -9.71 4.83
N TRP A 249 1.81 -10.33 5.78
CA TRP A 249 1.67 -11.77 6.04
C TRP A 249 0.40 -12.16 6.79
N SER A 250 -0.17 -11.22 7.56
CA SER A 250 -1.30 -11.52 8.44
C SER A 250 -2.67 -11.24 7.84
N ASN A 251 -2.74 -10.47 6.75
CA ASN A 251 -3.97 -9.93 6.17
C ASN A 251 -4.87 -9.20 7.21
N THR A 252 -4.31 -8.74 8.31
CA THR A 252 -5.04 -8.14 9.44
C THR A 252 -4.53 -6.78 9.85
N GLY A 253 -3.36 -6.37 9.33
CA GLY A 253 -2.68 -5.15 9.74
C GLY A 253 -1.85 -5.28 11.02
N ASP A 254 -1.71 -6.50 11.56
CA ASP A 254 -1.07 -6.77 12.86
C ASP A 254 0.47 -6.91 12.77
N SER A 255 1.09 -6.40 11.71
CA SER A 255 2.55 -6.41 11.51
C SER A 255 3.07 -5.01 11.19
N SER A 256 4.26 -4.66 11.67
CA SER A 256 4.91 -3.37 11.39
C SER A 256 5.30 -3.17 9.91
N GLY A 257 5.31 -4.23 9.12
CA GLY A 257 5.55 -4.19 7.67
C GLY A 257 4.29 -3.98 6.82
N GLU A 258 3.12 -3.86 7.44
CA GLU A 258 1.85 -3.64 6.75
C GLU A 258 1.79 -2.25 6.10
N SER A 259 1.00 -2.14 5.04
CA SER A 259 0.87 -0.91 4.26
C SER A 259 0.20 0.23 5.03
N CYS A 260 0.34 1.44 4.51
CA CYS A 260 -0.24 2.65 5.09
C CYS A 260 -1.78 2.70 5.07
N VAL A 261 -2.43 1.72 4.46
CA VAL A 261 -3.89 1.56 4.46
C VAL A 261 -4.36 0.37 5.29
N TRP A 262 -3.43 -0.40 5.89
CA TRP A 262 -3.78 -1.62 6.64
C TRP A 262 -3.25 -1.65 8.07
N ILE A 263 -2.12 -1.04 8.36
CA ILE A 263 -1.42 -1.19 9.63
C ILE A 263 -2.30 -0.80 10.83
N ARG A 264 -2.35 -1.66 11.84
CA ARG A 264 -3.08 -1.37 13.08
C ARG A 264 -2.24 -0.54 14.06
N PRO A 265 -2.88 0.24 14.96
CA PRO A 265 -2.20 1.13 15.88
C PRO A 265 -1.12 0.47 16.73
N ASP A 266 -1.36 -0.73 17.23
CA ASP A 266 -0.39 -1.46 18.07
C ASP A 266 0.87 -1.81 17.29
N SER A 267 0.74 -2.24 16.04
CA SER A 267 1.87 -2.54 15.16
C SER A 267 2.61 -1.26 14.74
N LEU A 268 1.86 -0.20 14.43
CA LEU A 268 2.43 1.11 14.10
C LEU A 268 3.24 1.70 15.27
N LEU A 269 2.82 1.46 16.51
CA LEU A 269 3.47 1.95 17.72
C LEU A 269 4.72 1.13 18.11
N GLN A 270 4.83 -0.12 17.65
CA GLN A 270 5.99 -0.97 17.88
C GLN A 270 7.18 -0.61 17.00
N ASP A 271 6.93 -0.02 15.83
CA ASP A 271 7.98 0.35 14.88
C ASP A 271 8.43 1.81 15.01
N ASN A 272 9.56 2.13 14.39
CA ASN A 272 10.00 3.50 14.25
C ASN A 272 9.16 4.21 13.20
N TRP A 273 8.88 5.49 13.47
CA TRP A 273 8.22 6.33 12.49
C TRP A 273 9.22 6.91 11.49
N PRO A 274 8.76 7.22 10.29
CA PRO A 274 9.61 7.85 9.29
C PRO A 274 10.22 9.16 9.81
N ARG A 275 11.48 9.39 9.43
CA ARG A 275 12.24 10.55 9.91
C ARG A 275 11.52 11.87 9.64
N GLY A 276 11.45 12.73 10.66
CA GLY A 276 10.84 14.07 10.57
C GLY A 276 9.33 14.08 10.79
N ILE A 277 8.70 12.93 11.09
CA ILE A 277 7.30 12.84 11.49
C ILE A 277 7.21 12.82 13.01
N LYS A 278 6.43 13.74 13.57
CA LYS A 278 6.11 13.80 14.99
C LYS A 278 4.69 13.32 15.26
N TYR A 279 3.76 13.60 14.36
CA TYR A 279 2.36 13.23 14.49
C TYR A 279 1.91 12.40 13.28
N GLN A 280 1.07 11.40 13.54
CA GLN A 280 0.30 10.72 12.50
C GLN A 280 -1.19 10.80 12.82
N VAL A 281 -2.00 11.13 11.82
CA VAL A 281 -3.46 11.25 11.89
C VAL A 281 -4.03 10.18 10.97
N VAL A 282 -4.82 9.27 11.53
CA VAL A 282 -5.26 8.06 10.84
C VAL A 282 -6.74 7.73 11.11
N GLY A 283 -7.37 7.00 10.20
CA GLY A 283 -8.64 6.32 10.33
C GLY A 283 -8.48 4.81 10.54
N HIS A 284 -9.14 3.99 9.72
CA HIS A 284 -9.00 2.54 9.56
C HIS A 284 -9.30 1.70 10.80
N THR A 285 -8.97 2.16 11.98
CA THR A 285 -9.16 1.40 13.22
C THR A 285 -10.14 2.12 14.09
N GLU A 286 -11.28 1.46 14.29
CA GLU A 286 -12.35 1.97 15.15
C GLU A 286 -11.84 2.20 16.57
N CYS A 287 -11.98 3.41 17.07
CA CYS A 287 -11.49 3.84 18.38
C CYS A 287 -12.62 4.21 19.37
N GLY A 288 -13.82 3.72 19.17
CA GLY A 288 -14.99 4.02 20.02
C GLY A 288 -15.54 5.44 19.74
N ASN A 289 -16.21 6.04 20.72
CA ASN A 289 -16.93 7.32 20.54
C ASN A 289 -16.06 8.56 20.73
N LYS A 290 -14.73 8.45 20.72
CA LYS A 290 -13.82 9.58 20.95
C LYS A 290 -12.61 9.50 20.04
N ASN A 291 -12.16 10.65 19.57
CA ASN A 291 -10.88 10.77 18.90
C ASN A 291 -9.75 10.65 19.92
N TYR A 292 -8.86 9.71 19.77
CA TYR A 292 -7.80 9.43 20.72
C TYR A 292 -6.44 9.95 20.27
N VAL A 293 -5.66 10.48 21.22
CA VAL A 293 -4.25 10.82 21.05
C VAL A 293 -3.41 9.82 21.82
N TYR A 294 -2.58 9.07 21.13
CA TYR A 294 -1.71 8.08 21.78
C TYR A 294 -0.43 8.75 22.30
N LYS A 295 -0.21 8.66 23.62
CA LYS A 295 0.77 9.45 24.34
C LYS A 295 2.23 9.32 23.86
N ASN A 296 2.66 8.16 23.45
CA ASN A 296 4.09 7.89 23.25
C ASN A 296 4.63 8.31 21.88
N LYS A 297 3.77 8.40 20.85
CA LYS A 297 4.18 8.70 19.46
C LYS A 297 3.27 9.72 18.78
N HIS A 298 2.37 10.36 19.52
CA HIS A 298 1.44 11.36 18.99
C HIS A 298 0.58 10.82 17.82
N LEU A 299 0.06 9.60 17.97
CA LEU A 299 -0.87 8.99 17.04
C LEU A 299 -2.30 9.45 17.35
N ILE A 300 -2.98 10.00 16.33
CA ILE A 300 -4.35 10.49 16.42
C ILE A 300 -5.23 9.58 15.60
N LEU A 301 -6.07 8.80 16.28
CA LEU A 301 -7.08 7.96 15.67
C LEU A 301 -8.37 8.76 15.51
N THR A 302 -8.97 8.74 14.35
CA THR A 302 -10.16 9.54 14.03
C THR A 302 -11.37 8.73 13.63
N ASP A 303 -11.20 7.45 13.33
CA ASP A 303 -12.32 6.57 13.02
C ASP A 303 -13.11 6.23 14.28
N THR A 304 -14.39 6.59 14.32
CA THR A 304 -15.28 6.35 15.44
C THR A 304 -16.49 5.54 15.00
N ARG A 305 -17.06 4.75 15.93
CA ARG A 305 -18.22 3.88 15.66
C ARG A 305 -19.37 4.54 14.96
N ASP A 306 -19.59 5.80 15.29
CA ASP A 306 -20.76 6.52 14.76
C ASP A 306 -20.55 7.05 13.35
N HIS A 307 -19.34 6.93 12.78
CA HIS A 307 -18.93 7.48 11.47
C HIS A 307 -19.39 8.92 11.20
N ASN A 308 -19.88 9.60 12.25
CA ASN A 308 -20.42 10.96 12.20
C ASN A 308 -19.43 12.00 12.72
N THR A 309 -18.20 11.57 12.99
CA THR A 309 -17.25 12.43 13.66
C THR A 309 -16.34 13.13 12.65
N TYR A 310 -15.89 14.28 13.05
CA TYR A 310 -14.82 15.03 12.41
C TYR A 310 -13.90 15.55 13.50
N ARG A 311 -12.72 16.01 13.10
CA ARG A 311 -11.81 16.71 14.00
C ARG A 311 -11.24 17.94 13.32
N ILE A 312 -11.21 19.06 14.03
CA ILE A 312 -10.45 20.23 13.62
C ILE A 312 -9.13 20.23 14.40
N LEU A 313 -8.02 20.12 13.68
CA LEU A 313 -6.67 20.16 14.21
C LEU A 313 -6.08 21.52 13.92
N ASP A 314 -5.43 22.12 14.93
CA ASP A 314 -4.59 23.29 14.77
C ASP A 314 -3.12 22.84 14.77
N THR A 315 -2.42 22.96 13.65
CA THR A 315 -1.03 22.46 13.52
C THR A 315 -0.06 23.14 14.49
N GLU A 316 -0.37 24.35 14.96
CA GLU A 316 0.44 25.07 15.93
C GLU A 316 0.20 24.61 17.38
N LYS A 317 -0.92 23.92 17.61
CA LYS A 317 -1.36 23.44 18.94
C LYS A 317 -1.35 21.92 19.08
N MET A 318 -0.68 21.22 18.20
CA MET A 318 -0.63 19.74 18.25
C MET A 318 -0.06 19.20 19.57
N ASP A 319 0.88 19.93 20.20
CA ASP A 319 1.44 19.56 21.51
C ASP A 319 0.48 19.81 22.69
N GLU A 320 -0.60 20.57 22.47
CA GLU A 320 -1.61 20.89 23.49
C GLU A 320 -2.77 19.89 23.46
N LEU A 321 -2.76 18.92 22.54
CA LEU A 321 -3.82 17.92 22.45
C LEU A 321 -3.88 17.09 23.74
N GLU A 322 -5.06 17.03 24.35
CA GLU A 322 -5.29 16.22 25.52
C GLU A 322 -5.13 14.73 25.20
N TYR A 323 -4.38 14.05 26.05
CA TYR A 323 -4.19 12.61 25.96
C TYR A 323 -5.46 11.89 26.44
N THR A 324 -6.00 11.07 25.57
CA THR A 324 -7.03 10.09 25.92
C THR A 324 -6.45 8.69 25.76
N PRO A 325 -6.48 7.82 26.78
CA PRO A 325 -6.00 6.45 26.62
C PRO A 325 -6.77 5.74 25.51
N TYR A 326 -6.06 5.01 24.69
CA TYR A 326 -6.65 4.09 23.71
C TYR A 326 -7.25 2.91 24.49
N ASP A 327 -8.58 2.89 24.60
CA ASP A 327 -9.30 1.68 24.99
C ASP A 327 -9.49 0.85 23.72
N ILE A 328 -8.69 -0.21 23.62
CA ILE A 328 -8.98 -1.25 22.62
C ILE A 328 -10.39 -1.72 22.94
N ALA A 329 -11.36 -1.43 22.06
CA ALA A 329 -12.64 -2.08 22.16
C ALA A 329 -12.35 -3.59 22.19
N PRO A 330 -12.77 -4.31 23.24
CA PRO A 330 -12.46 -5.73 23.32
C PRO A 330 -12.95 -6.35 22.00
N LYS A 331 -12.05 -7.05 21.30
CA LYS A 331 -12.43 -7.78 20.07
C LYS A 331 -13.75 -8.44 20.40
N SER A 332 -14.82 -8.06 19.75
CA SER A 332 -16.11 -8.71 19.92
C SER A 332 -15.98 -10.08 19.25
N TYR A 333 -15.46 -11.03 20.01
CA TYR A 333 -15.40 -12.40 19.56
C TYR A 333 -16.82 -12.84 19.27
N SER A 334 -17.07 -13.33 18.08
CA SER A 334 -18.34 -13.98 17.76
C SER A 334 -18.57 -15.12 18.76
N ASN A 335 -19.80 -15.52 18.99
CA ASN A 335 -20.08 -16.66 19.85
C ASN A 335 -19.33 -17.93 19.42
N THR A 336 -18.99 -18.04 18.13
CA THR A 336 -18.20 -19.11 17.54
C THR A 336 -16.72 -19.00 17.95
N ASP A 337 -16.16 -17.77 17.95
CA ASP A 337 -14.78 -17.52 18.38
C ASP A 337 -14.62 -17.79 19.88
N ILE A 338 -15.58 -17.36 20.70
CA ILE A 338 -15.61 -17.63 22.15
C ILE A 338 -15.65 -19.13 22.42
N ALA A 339 -16.47 -19.87 21.67
CA ALA A 339 -16.56 -21.33 21.81
C ALA A 339 -15.24 -22.01 21.42
N LEU A 340 -14.58 -21.54 20.34
CA LEU A 340 -13.30 -22.06 19.90
C LEU A 340 -12.17 -21.73 20.89
N LEU A 341 -12.11 -20.51 21.41
CA LEU A 341 -11.10 -20.09 22.40
C LEU A 341 -11.25 -20.86 23.71
N LYS A 342 -12.48 -21.13 24.16
CA LYS A 342 -12.74 -21.99 25.33
C LYS A 342 -12.33 -23.43 25.07
N LEU A 343 -12.56 -23.96 23.87
CA LEU A 343 -12.15 -25.32 23.49
C LEU A 343 -10.64 -25.47 23.48
N LEU A 344 -9.92 -24.40 23.11
CA LEU A 344 -8.44 -24.35 23.08
C LEU A 344 -7.81 -23.96 24.42
N GLY A 345 -8.62 -23.70 25.48
CA GLY A 345 -8.11 -23.29 26.79
C GLY A 345 -7.44 -21.92 26.81
N LEU A 346 -7.82 -21.04 25.88
CA LEU A 346 -7.27 -19.68 25.72
C LEU A 346 -8.20 -18.60 26.33
N LEU A 347 -9.35 -18.99 26.85
CA LEU A 347 -10.33 -18.19 27.61
C LEU A 347 -10.85 -18.97 28.80
#